data_300bc7df1eb3d045070626923f0b047d
#
_entry.id   300bc7df1eb3d045070626923f0b047d
#
_cell.length_a   1.000
_cell.length_b   1.000
_cell.length_c   1.000
_cell.angle_alpha   90.00
_cell.angle_beta   90.00
_cell.angle_gamma   90.00
#
_symmetry.space_group_name_H-M   'P 1'
#
loop_
_entity.id
_entity.type
_entity.pdbx_description
1 polymer ?
#
loop_
_entity_poly.entity_id
_entity_poly.type
_entity_poly.pdbx_seq_one_letter_code
_entity_poly.pdbx_strand_id
1 'polypeptide(L)'
;STLTFAQKKIALDSVYTIQDSVMIPTKSGINICAVIVRKKGNSQPLPSILFYTTYYQGKGDTLFGKKSADHDYVGIIAYARGIRTDLRYYAPFENEGNDIYDIIEWISKQSWCNGSVGMYGGSYTGFAQWAATKKLHPALKTIVPQVAVMPGFDFPMENNVQMNATLYWPNDNIYKNQQIKRSLPFE
;
A
#
# COMPACT_ATOMS: atom_id res chain seq x y z
N SER A 1 -26.08 -14.99 8.20
CA SER A 1 -24.84 -15.66 8.63
C SER A 1 -23.71 -14.64 8.65
N THR A 2 -23.31 -14.28 9.87
CA THR A 2 -22.21 -13.38 10.18
C THR A 2 -20.90 -14.05 9.83
N LEU A 3 -20.21 -13.60 8.80
CA LEU A 3 -18.84 -13.99 8.49
C LEU A 3 -17.91 -13.30 9.51
N THR A 4 -17.49 -14.04 10.51
CA THR A 4 -16.45 -13.64 11.46
C THR A 4 -15.11 -13.68 10.71
N PHE A 5 -14.59 -12.54 10.30
CA PHE A 5 -13.21 -12.45 9.80
C PHE A 5 -12.28 -12.69 10.98
N ALA A 6 -11.61 -13.84 10.97
CA ALA A 6 -10.61 -14.19 11.95
C ALA A 6 -9.46 -13.17 11.93
N GLN A 7 -9.32 -12.40 13.00
CA GLN A 7 -8.12 -11.58 13.25
C GLN A 7 -6.90 -12.51 13.30
N LYS A 8 -6.05 -12.44 12.29
CA LYS A 8 -4.89 -13.30 12.15
C LYS A 8 -3.74 -12.73 12.96
N LYS A 9 -3.37 -13.51 13.98
CA LYS A 9 -2.11 -13.60 14.75
C LYS A 9 -1.22 -12.33 14.76
N ILE A 10 -1.24 -11.61 15.88
CA ILE A 10 -0.17 -10.67 16.26
C ILE A 10 1.12 -11.50 16.37
N ALA A 11 2.06 -11.28 15.45
CA ALA A 11 3.39 -11.83 15.59
C ALA A 11 4.02 -11.22 16.84
N LEU A 12 4.46 -12.07 17.79
CA LEU A 12 5.17 -11.64 19.00
C LEU A 12 6.57 -11.14 18.58
N ASP A 13 6.63 -9.90 18.11
CA ASP A 13 7.86 -9.16 17.94
C ASP A 13 8.17 -8.46 19.27
N SER A 14 9.40 -8.55 19.77
CA SER A 14 9.76 -7.96 21.06
C SER A 14 9.80 -6.43 21.01
N VAL A 15 10.11 -5.85 19.85
CA VAL A 15 10.34 -4.40 19.64
C VAL A 15 9.12 -3.70 19.05
N TYR A 16 8.40 -4.37 18.15
CA TYR A 16 7.31 -3.73 17.40
C TYR A 16 5.95 -4.35 17.71
N THR A 17 4.92 -3.52 17.61
CA THR A 17 3.53 -3.94 17.46
C THR A 17 3.23 -3.97 15.97
N ILE A 18 2.92 -5.16 15.44
CA ILE A 18 2.60 -5.37 14.02
C ILE A 18 1.15 -5.82 13.93
N GLN A 19 0.31 -5.02 13.27
CA GLN A 19 -1.07 -5.35 12.97
C GLN A 19 -1.14 -5.68 11.48
N ASP A 20 -1.31 -6.96 11.17
CA ASP A 20 -1.46 -7.43 9.79
C ASP A 20 -2.94 -7.58 9.42
N SER A 21 -3.23 -7.48 8.12
CA SER A 21 -4.58 -7.64 7.56
C SER A 21 -5.61 -6.65 8.13
N VAL A 22 -5.16 -5.43 8.40
CA VAL A 22 -6.07 -4.33 8.77
C VAL A 22 -6.87 -3.94 7.54
N MET A 23 -8.20 -3.96 7.65
CA MET A 23 -9.09 -3.59 6.55
C MET A 23 -9.51 -2.13 6.71
N ILE A 24 -9.06 -1.30 5.78
CA ILE A 24 -9.37 0.14 5.74
C ILE A 24 -10.55 0.33 4.78
N PRO A 25 -11.71 0.80 5.25
CA PRO A 25 -12.86 1.03 4.39
C PRO A 25 -12.64 2.25 3.49
N THR A 26 -13.04 2.15 2.22
CA THR A 26 -13.08 3.29 1.31
C THR A 26 -14.52 3.70 1.00
N LYS A 27 -14.72 4.92 0.54
CA LYS A 27 -16.04 5.43 0.13
C LYS A 27 -16.65 4.66 -1.05
N SER A 28 -15.83 3.97 -1.81
CA SER A 28 -16.30 3.09 -2.90
C SER A 28 -16.89 1.77 -2.42
N GLY A 29 -16.85 1.49 -1.11
CA GLY A 29 -17.31 0.23 -0.51
C GLY A 29 -16.28 -0.90 -0.59
N ILE A 30 -15.10 -0.65 -1.16
CA ILE A 30 -14.00 -1.63 -1.22
C ILE A 30 -13.08 -1.43 -0.04
N ASN A 31 -12.71 -2.52 0.63
CA ASN A 31 -11.73 -2.45 1.72
C ASN A 31 -10.31 -2.61 1.17
N ILE A 32 -9.41 -1.77 1.67
CA ILE A 32 -7.98 -1.85 1.40
C ILE A 32 -7.30 -2.60 2.54
N CYS A 33 -6.53 -3.64 2.20
CA CYS A 33 -5.75 -4.37 3.17
C CYS A 33 -4.46 -3.61 3.51
N ALA A 34 -4.12 -3.53 4.79
CA ALA A 34 -2.90 -2.86 5.23
C ALA A 34 -2.17 -3.62 6.34
N VAL A 35 -0.88 -3.33 6.48
CA VAL A 35 -0.04 -3.70 7.61
C VAL A 35 0.38 -2.43 8.34
N ILE A 36 0.24 -2.41 9.66
CA ILE A 36 0.62 -1.28 10.50
C ILE A 36 1.71 -1.71 11.46
N VAL A 37 2.80 -0.98 11.49
CA VAL A 37 3.96 -1.24 12.33
C VAL A 37 4.23 -0.04 13.23
N ARG A 38 4.30 -0.29 14.54
CA ARG A 38 4.58 0.73 15.55
C ARG A 38 5.65 0.22 16.51
N LYS A 39 6.54 1.09 16.97
CA LYS A 39 7.48 0.76 18.04
C LYS A 39 6.76 0.65 19.37
N LYS A 40 7.05 -0.39 20.15
CA LYS A 40 6.50 -0.55 21.49
C LYS A 40 7.06 0.51 22.46
N GLY A 41 6.28 0.83 23.48
CA GLY A 41 6.70 1.78 24.52
C GLY A 41 6.47 3.26 24.17
N ASN A 42 6.09 3.58 22.94
CA ASN A 42 5.71 4.93 22.59
C ASN A 42 4.23 5.16 22.87
N SER A 43 3.92 6.06 23.80
CA SER A 43 2.56 6.39 24.23
C SER A 43 2.00 7.63 23.54
N GLN A 44 2.83 8.40 22.83
CA GLN A 44 2.40 9.61 22.14
C GLN A 44 1.99 9.31 20.69
N PRO A 45 0.97 10.03 20.18
CA PRO A 45 0.65 9.97 18.75
C PRO A 45 1.82 10.45 17.90
N LEU A 46 2.18 9.69 16.86
CA LEU A 46 3.30 9.96 15.96
C LEU A 46 2.80 10.34 14.56
N PRO A 47 3.61 11.04 13.76
CA PRO A 47 3.35 11.14 12.34
C PRO A 47 3.44 9.77 11.67
N SER A 48 2.73 9.59 10.58
CA SER A 48 2.62 8.32 9.89
C SER A 48 3.29 8.35 8.52
N ILE A 49 3.92 7.27 8.13
CA ILE A 49 4.47 7.08 6.79
C ILE A 49 3.67 5.99 6.07
N LEU A 50 3.03 6.38 4.99
CA LEU A 50 2.24 5.50 4.13
C LEU A 50 3.08 5.06 2.93
N PHE A 51 3.25 3.74 2.79
CA PHE A 51 3.77 3.07 1.62
C PHE A 51 2.60 2.37 0.91
N TYR A 52 2.08 2.98 -0.16
CA TYR A 52 0.98 2.42 -0.94
C TYR A 52 1.56 1.61 -2.10
N THR A 53 1.24 0.32 -2.18
CA THR A 53 1.91 -0.58 -3.11
C THR A 53 0.99 -1.61 -3.74
N THR A 54 1.30 -2.02 -4.96
CA THR A 54 0.73 -3.20 -5.62
C THR A 54 1.57 -4.46 -5.41
N TYR A 55 2.78 -4.31 -4.85
CA TYR A 55 3.74 -5.40 -4.70
C TYR A 55 3.59 -6.05 -3.32
N TYR A 56 3.04 -7.28 -3.30
CA TYR A 56 2.97 -8.07 -2.08
C TYR A 56 4.21 -8.97 -1.94
N GLN A 57 4.99 -8.77 -0.89
CA GLN A 57 6.23 -9.50 -0.61
C GLN A 57 6.13 -10.35 0.67
N GLY A 58 4.93 -10.53 1.20
CA GLY A 58 4.71 -11.30 2.41
C GLY A 58 5.37 -10.66 3.64
N LYS A 59 6.21 -11.44 4.34
CA LYS A 59 6.90 -10.93 5.54
C LYS A 59 7.89 -9.79 5.24
N GLY A 60 8.35 -9.65 4.00
CA GLY A 60 9.25 -8.57 3.58
C GLY A 60 8.63 -7.20 3.72
N ASP A 61 7.31 -7.08 3.57
CA ASP A 61 6.61 -5.80 3.64
C ASP A 61 6.74 -5.13 5.01
N THR A 62 6.82 -5.92 6.09
CA THR A 62 7.00 -5.37 7.44
C THR A 62 8.30 -4.61 7.62
N LEU A 63 9.32 -4.84 6.79
CA LEU A 63 10.59 -4.13 6.85
C LEU A 63 10.43 -2.63 6.55
N PHE A 64 9.55 -2.27 5.61
CA PHE A 64 9.23 -0.86 5.33
C PHE A 64 8.62 -0.18 6.56
N GLY A 65 7.66 -0.87 7.20
CA GLY A 65 7.03 -0.34 8.40
C GLY A 65 7.99 -0.24 9.59
N LYS A 66 8.87 -1.23 9.79
CA LYS A 66 9.89 -1.22 10.84
C LYS A 66 10.88 -0.08 10.63
N LYS A 67 11.34 0.14 9.39
CA LYS A 67 12.23 1.25 9.06
C LYS A 67 11.61 2.61 9.44
N SER A 68 10.31 2.80 9.18
CA SER A 68 9.61 4.01 9.61
C SER A 68 9.50 4.10 11.13
N ALA A 69 9.19 2.97 11.79
CA ALA A 69 9.05 2.92 13.25
C ALA A 69 10.37 3.18 14.00
N ASP A 70 11.50 2.84 13.42
CA ASP A 70 12.83 3.11 13.98
C ASP A 70 13.19 4.61 13.98
N HIS A 71 12.48 5.41 13.17
CA HIS A 71 12.64 6.87 13.08
C HIS A 71 11.45 7.62 13.68
N ASP A 72 10.77 7.03 14.65
CA ASP A 72 9.64 7.62 15.37
C ASP A 72 8.43 8.01 14.50
N TYR A 73 8.16 7.17 13.48
CA TYR A 73 6.92 7.21 12.69
C TYR A 73 6.07 5.96 12.93
N VAL A 74 4.80 6.05 12.62
CA VAL A 74 3.97 4.86 12.38
C VAL A 74 4.15 4.43 10.94
N GLY A 75 4.65 3.22 10.71
CA GLY A 75 4.82 2.67 9.35
C GLY A 75 3.54 1.97 8.89
N ILE A 76 3.02 2.35 7.73
CA ILE A 76 1.81 1.75 7.14
C ILE A 76 2.13 1.29 5.73
N ILE A 77 1.88 0.01 5.46
CA ILE A 77 1.94 -0.58 4.13
C ILE A 77 0.49 -0.86 3.73
N ALA A 78 -0.06 -0.06 2.83
CA ALA A 78 -1.38 -0.28 2.27
C ALA A 78 -1.25 -0.85 0.86
N TYR A 79 -2.02 -1.90 0.58
CA TYR A 79 -1.97 -2.56 -0.71
C TYR A 79 -2.99 -1.96 -1.66
N ALA A 80 -2.63 -1.89 -2.94
CA ALA A 80 -3.55 -1.47 -3.98
C ALA A 80 -4.84 -2.30 -3.95
N ARG A 81 -5.91 -1.70 -4.38
CA ARG A 81 -7.25 -2.30 -4.44
C ARG A 81 -7.18 -3.73 -5.00
N GLY A 82 -7.81 -4.67 -4.31
CA GLY A 82 -7.85 -6.09 -4.69
C GLY A 82 -6.68 -6.91 -4.15
N ILE A 83 -5.51 -6.32 -3.93
CA ILE A 83 -4.35 -7.02 -3.39
C ILE A 83 -4.62 -7.44 -1.95
N ARG A 84 -4.40 -8.73 -1.66
CA ARG A 84 -4.70 -9.38 -0.37
C ARG A 84 -6.19 -9.38 0.03
N THR A 85 -7.06 -9.00 -0.88
CA THR A 85 -8.53 -9.04 -0.69
C THR A 85 -9.16 -9.82 -1.84
N ASP A 86 -9.81 -9.14 -2.77
CA ASP A 86 -10.48 -9.75 -3.93
C ASP A 86 -9.91 -9.18 -5.23
N LEU A 87 -9.12 -9.98 -5.92
CA LEU A 87 -8.42 -9.58 -7.15
C LEU A 87 -9.35 -9.16 -8.30
N ARG A 88 -10.64 -9.43 -8.22
CA ARG A 88 -11.61 -8.91 -9.19
C ARG A 88 -11.69 -7.39 -9.20
N TYR A 89 -11.25 -6.75 -8.11
CA TYR A 89 -11.19 -5.29 -7.98
C TYR A 89 -9.80 -4.72 -8.33
N TYR A 90 -8.85 -5.55 -8.72
CA TYR A 90 -7.51 -5.09 -9.07
C TYR A 90 -7.52 -4.32 -10.38
N ALA A 91 -7.35 -3.02 -10.30
CA ALA A 91 -7.31 -2.10 -11.43
C ALA A 91 -6.23 -1.03 -11.18
N PRO A 92 -4.96 -1.36 -11.48
CA PRO A 92 -3.85 -0.45 -11.24
C PRO A 92 -3.95 0.78 -12.15
N PHE A 93 -3.54 1.93 -11.61
CA PHE A 93 -3.58 3.27 -12.23
C PHE A 93 -4.96 3.92 -12.35
N GLU A 94 -6.03 3.32 -11.82
CA GLU A 94 -7.39 3.86 -11.94
C GLU A 94 -7.89 4.55 -10.67
N ASN A 95 -7.65 3.94 -9.50
CA ASN A 95 -8.35 4.33 -8.27
C ASN A 95 -7.44 4.89 -7.17
N GLU A 96 -6.13 4.92 -7.37
CA GLU A 96 -5.13 5.23 -6.34
C GLU A 96 -5.39 6.56 -5.64
N GLY A 97 -5.74 7.60 -6.39
CA GLY A 97 -5.98 8.93 -5.81
C GLY A 97 -7.14 8.95 -4.82
N ASN A 98 -8.24 8.25 -5.13
CA ASN A 98 -9.40 8.17 -4.25
C ASN A 98 -9.13 7.23 -3.07
N ASP A 99 -8.55 6.07 -3.33
CA ASP A 99 -8.25 5.09 -2.28
C ASP A 99 -7.25 5.67 -1.27
N ILE A 100 -6.19 6.32 -1.73
CA ILE A 100 -5.20 6.93 -0.87
C ILE A 100 -5.80 8.08 -0.05
N TYR A 101 -6.70 8.87 -0.64
CA TYR A 101 -7.42 9.90 0.12
C TYR A 101 -8.18 9.30 1.29
N ASP A 102 -8.94 8.23 1.05
CA ASP A 102 -9.73 7.56 2.08
C ASP A 102 -8.83 6.85 3.13
N ILE A 103 -7.70 6.28 2.70
CA ILE A 103 -6.69 5.69 3.59
C ILE A 103 -6.09 6.76 4.51
N ILE A 104 -5.69 7.91 3.96
CA ILE A 104 -5.13 9.03 4.76
C ILE A 104 -6.16 9.58 5.74
N GLU A 105 -7.42 9.71 5.31
CA GLU A 105 -8.52 10.10 6.18
C GLU A 105 -8.69 9.12 7.36
N TRP A 106 -8.62 7.80 7.08
CA TRP A 106 -8.69 6.77 8.11
C TRP A 106 -7.49 6.82 9.06
N ILE A 107 -6.26 6.95 8.51
CA ILE A 107 -5.00 7.04 9.29
C ILE A 107 -5.06 8.24 10.23
N SER A 108 -5.45 9.41 9.73
CA SER A 108 -5.45 10.66 10.48
C SER A 108 -6.38 10.66 11.70
N LYS A 109 -7.36 9.76 11.72
CA LYS A 109 -8.32 9.60 12.82
C LYS A 109 -7.90 8.57 13.87
N GLN A 110 -6.79 7.86 13.64
CA GLN A 110 -6.33 6.85 14.60
C GLN A 110 -5.68 7.50 15.81
N SER A 111 -5.91 6.95 17.00
CA SER A 111 -5.36 7.45 18.26
C SER A 111 -3.83 7.48 18.32
N TRP A 112 -3.17 6.67 17.52
CA TRP A 112 -1.72 6.61 17.41
C TRP A 112 -1.12 7.55 16.35
N CYS A 113 -1.95 8.24 15.56
CA CYS A 113 -1.53 9.21 14.55
C CYS A 113 -1.72 10.64 15.06
N ASN A 114 -0.74 11.50 14.86
CA ASN A 114 -0.82 12.94 15.22
C ASN A 114 -1.50 13.80 14.15
N GLY A 115 -2.16 13.18 13.16
CA GLY A 115 -2.83 13.88 12.06
C GLY A 115 -1.91 14.26 10.89
N SER A 116 -0.65 13.84 10.90
CA SER A 116 0.30 14.09 9.82
C SER A 116 0.70 12.80 9.11
N VAL A 117 0.58 12.78 7.78
CA VAL A 117 0.93 11.63 6.95
C VAL A 117 1.93 12.07 5.88
N GLY A 118 3.01 11.31 5.75
CA GLY A 118 3.94 11.39 4.62
C GLY A 118 3.87 10.14 3.77
N MET A 119 4.30 10.24 2.51
CA MET A 119 4.42 9.10 1.62
C MET A 119 5.81 9.03 1.00
N TYR A 120 6.30 7.82 0.72
CA TYR A 120 7.52 7.62 -0.05
C TYR A 120 7.45 6.33 -0.87
N GLY A 121 8.31 6.21 -1.87
CA GLY A 121 8.47 4.99 -2.66
C GLY A 121 8.72 5.24 -4.13
N GLY A 122 9.12 4.18 -4.84
CA GLY A 122 9.52 4.24 -6.24
C GLY A 122 8.59 3.52 -7.20
N SER A 123 8.78 3.75 -8.50
CA SER A 123 8.02 3.10 -9.57
C SER A 123 6.51 3.31 -9.41
N TYR A 124 5.69 2.26 -9.40
CA TYR A 124 4.25 2.36 -9.12
C TYR A 124 3.95 3.08 -7.79
N THR A 125 4.74 2.84 -6.73
CA THR A 125 4.57 3.52 -5.45
C THR A 125 4.92 5.02 -5.54
N GLY A 126 5.79 5.39 -6.47
CA GLY A 126 6.06 6.79 -6.83
C GLY A 126 4.88 7.42 -7.56
N PHE A 127 4.31 6.73 -8.55
CA PHE A 127 3.09 7.16 -9.23
C PHE A 127 1.92 7.37 -8.24
N ALA A 128 1.72 6.44 -7.32
CA ALA A 128 0.62 6.51 -6.35
C ALA A 128 0.67 7.79 -5.50
N GLN A 129 1.87 8.30 -5.19
CA GLN A 129 2.03 9.56 -4.48
C GLN A 129 1.57 10.76 -5.32
N TRP A 130 1.88 10.79 -6.61
CA TRP A 130 1.36 11.81 -7.52
C TRP A 130 -0.15 11.68 -7.69
N ALA A 131 -0.70 10.47 -7.76
CA ALA A 131 -2.13 10.26 -7.79
C ALA A 131 -2.83 10.81 -6.53
N ALA A 132 -2.21 10.69 -5.35
CA ALA A 132 -2.71 11.26 -4.10
C ALA A 132 -2.81 12.79 -4.13
N THR A 133 -1.98 13.47 -4.94
CA THR A 133 -2.02 14.93 -5.04
C THR A 133 -3.15 15.47 -5.91
N LYS A 134 -3.82 14.63 -6.72
CA LYS A 134 -5.00 15.05 -7.50
C LYS A 134 -6.12 15.57 -6.61
N LYS A 135 -6.22 15.05 -5.39
CA LYS A 135 -7.16 15.50 -4.37
C LYS A 135 -6.41 15.54 -3.04
N LEU A 136 -5.81 16.69 -2.74
CA LEU A 136 -4.98 16.86 -1.55
C LEU A 136 -5.79 16.66 -0.27
N HIS A 137 -5.41 15.67 0.51
CA HIS A 137 -5.93 15.48 1.85
C HIS A 137 -5.19 16.41 2.84
N PRO A 138 -5.87 17.12 3.77
CA PRO A 138 -5.22 18.04 4.70
C PRO A 138 -4.14 17.41 5.59
N ALA A 139 -4.27 16.11 5.90
CA ALA A 139 -3.28 15.37 6.66
C ALA A 139 -2.04 14.95 5.83
N LEU A 140 -2.09 14.96 4.49
CA LEU A 140 -0.92 14.68 3.66
C LEU A 140 0.04 15.86 3.69
N LYS A 141 1.22 15.69 4.31
CA LYS A 141 2.20 16.75 4.53
C LYS A 141 3.36 16.72 3.55
N THR A 142 3.73 15.55 3.06
CA THR A 142 4.86 15.39 2.16
C THR A 142 4.74 14.13 1.31
N ILE A 143 5.32 14.17 0.13
CA ILE A 143 5.55 13.03 -0.74
C ILE A 143 7.03 12.99 -1.13
N VAL A 144 7.58 11.79 -1.27
CA VAL A 144 8.96 11.55 -1.74
C VAL A 144 8.91 10.50 -2.85
N PRO A 145 8.42 10.87 -4.05
CA PRO A 145 8.32 9.95 -5.18
C PRO A 145 9.71 9.75 -5.80
N GLN A 146 10.04 8.49 -6.06
CA GLN A 146 11.27 8.09 -6.73
C GLN A 146 10.93 7.36 -8.02
N VAL A 147 11.62 7.69 -9.13
CA VAL A 147 11.45 7.02 -10.43
C VAL A 147 10.00 6.65 -10.73
N ALA A 148 9.09 7.60 -10.51
CA ALA A 148 7.67 7.39 -10.68
C ALA A 148 7.33 7.20 -12.16
N VAL A 149 6.51 6.20 -12.48
CA VAL A 149 5.96 6.04 -13.83
C VAL A 149 4.87 7.09 -14.08
N MET A 150 4.75 7.55 -15.31
CA MET A 150 3.73 8.48 -15.77
C MET A 150 2.82 7.80 -16.80
N PRO A 151 1.68 7.21 -16.37
CA PRO A 151 0.78 6.53 -17.28
C PRO A 151 0.31 7.43 -18.43
N GLY A 152 0.39 6.87 -19.63
CA GLY A 152 0.06 7.60 -20.86
C GLY A 152 1.22 8.42 -21.46
N PHE A 153 2.38 8.49 -20.79
CA PHE A 153 3.56 9.18 -21.27
C PHE A 153 4.77 8.22 -21.41
N ASP A 154 5.19 7.60 -20.30
CA ASP A 154 6.31 6.65 -20.27
C ASP A 154 5.88 5.22 -19.91
N PHE A 155 4.57 4.99 -19.70
CA PHE A 155 3.99 3.71 -19.35
C PHE A 155 2.57 3.59 -19.91
N PRO A 156 2.13 2.53 -20.59
CA PRO A 156 2.88 1.31 -20.93
C PRO A 156 3.76 1.42 -22.18
N MET A 157 3.82 2.59 -22.79
CA MET A 157 4.56 2.87 -24.03
C MET A 157 5.44 4.09 -23.86
N GLU A 158 6.58 4.09 -24.51
CA GLU A 158 7.45 5.25 -24.68
C GLU A 158 7.67 5.48 -26.18
N ASN A 159 7.44 6.71 -26.65
CA ASN A 159 7.56 7.08 -28.07
C ASN A 159 6.79 6.14 -29.03
N ASN A 160 5.57 5.74 -28.65
CA ASN A 160 4.72 4.77 -29.37
C ASN A 160 5.30 3.34 -29.47
N VAL A 161 6.31 3.01 -28.69
CA VAL A 161 6.86 1.66 -28.59
C VAL A 161 6.40 1.03 -27.27
N GLN A 162 5.68 -0.08 -27.36
CA GLN A 162 5.22 -0.82 -26.20
C GLN A 162 6.40 -1.45 -25.46
N MET A 163 6.49 -1.21 -24.15
CA MET A 163 7.47 -1.86 -23.31
C MET A 163 7.06 -3.31 -23.01
N ASN A 164 7.90 -4.31 -23.32
CA ASN A 164 7.59 -5.72 -23.08
C ASN A 164 7.24 -6.02 -21.61
N ALA A 165 7.91 -5.36 -20.67
CA ALA A 165 7.67 -5.53 -19.24
C ALA A 165 6.21 -5.24 -18.85
N THR A 166 5.54 -4.33 -19.55
CA THR A 166 4.17 -3.92 -19.23
C THR A 166 3.12 -4.96 -19.60
N LEU A 167 3.44 -5.89 -20.49
CA LEU A 167 2.57 -7.02 -20.85
C LEU A 167 2.49 -8.04 -19.72
N TYR A 168 3.59 -8.25 -18.99
CA TYR A 168 3.69 -9.26 -17.95
C TYR A 168 3.42 -8.73 -16.55
N TRP A 169 3.71 -7.45 -16.32
CA TRP A 169 3.67 -6.83 -15.01
C TRP A 169 2.33 -7.01 -14.26
N PRO A 170 1.13 -6.79 -14.86
CA PRO A 170 -0.13 -6.99 -14.16
C PRO A 170 -0.33 -8.46 -13.75
N ASN A 171 -0.01 -9.39 -14.67
CA ASN A 171 -0.15 -10.82 -14.42
C ASN A 171 0.80 -11.28 -13.31
N ASP A 172 2.06 -10.85 -13.33
CA ASP A 172 3.04 -11.21 -12.31
C ASP A 172 2.60 -10.73 -10.92
N ASN A 173 2.02 -9.54 -10.81
CA ASN A 173 1.48 -9.05 -9.56
C ASN A 173 0.28 -9.89 -9.09
N ILE A 174 -0.64 -10.26 -9.97
CA ILE A 174 -1.77 -11.14 -9.67
C ILE A 174 -1.27 -12.49 -9.20
N TYR A 175 -0.37 -13.15 -9.94
CA TYR A 175 0.15 -14.47 -9.59
C TYR A 175 0.90 -14.49 -8.26
N LYS A 176 1.75 -13.50 -8.00
CA LYS A 176 2.45 -13.36 -6.72
C LYS A 176 1.47 -13.22 -5.55
N ASN A 177 0.40 -12.45 -5.75
CA ASN A 177 -0.62 -12.24 -4.72
C ASN A 177 -1.46 -13.49 -4.46
N GLN A 178 -1.72 -14.31 -5.47
CA GLN A 178 -2.46 -15.56 -5.32
C GLN A 178 -1.61 -16.69 -4.72
N GLN A 179 -0.30 -16.49 -4.55
CA GLN A 179 0.65 -17.54 -4.15
C GLN A 179 0.62 -18.77 -5.10
N ILE A 180 0.20 -18.59 -6.33
CA ILE A 180 0.18 -19.65 -7.33
C ILE A 180 1.62 -19.83 -7.81
N LYS A 181 2.23 -20.96 -7.46
CA LYS A 181 3.50 -21.38 -8.07
C LYS A 181 3.26 -21.48 -9.57
N ARG A 182 3.96 -20.66 -10.33
CA ARG A 182 3.92 -20.68 -11.79
C ARG A 182 4.43 -22.03 -12.28
N SER A 183 3.51 -22.92 -12.61
CA SER A 183 3.77 -24.01 -13.54
C SER A 183 3.22 -23.56 -14.90
N LEU A 184 3.90 -22.66 -15.57
CA LEU A 184 3.66 -22.44 -16.99
C LEU A 184 4.69 -23.28 -17.72
N PRO A 185 4.26 -24.27 -18.50
CA PRO A 185 5.12 -24.81 -19.54
C PRO A 185 5.23 -23.74 -20.63
N PHE A 186 6.36 -23.05 -20.68
CA PHE A 186 6.79 -22.50 -21.93
C PHE A 186 7.63 -23.61 -22.58
N GLU A 187 6.99 -24.38 -23.41
CA GLU A 187 7.64 -25.05 -24.52
C GLU A 187 7.69 -24.09 -25.71
#